data_e2c52e188ba846baca85fd3a5061073e
#
_entry.id   e2c52e188ba846baca85fd3a5061073e
#
_cell.length_a   1.000
_cell.length_b   1.000
_cell.length_c   1.000
_cell.angle_alpha   90.00
_cell.angle_beta   90.00
_cell.angle_gamma   90.00
#
_symmetry.space_group_name_H-M   'P 1'
#
loop_
_entity.id
_entity.type
_entity.pdbx_description
1 polymer ?
#
loop_
_entity_poly.entity_id
_entity_poly.type
_entity_poly.pdbx_seq_one_letter_code
_entity_poly.pdbx_strand_id
1 'polypeptide(L)'
;MALIALGATACGHGHSAAPSPITSATSTALAPTTPAAPAPPAAVRVWLTTADGTRKLVQQTSLKPTASGPTPASTVQVNDSRQFQQFWGVGASITGASAQLVNGLPAAARQQVMTALFSRDGGIGLAVLRQPLGANDFSIGRSSYDDLPGGASDPTLSHFGLGKDATDILPLVRRAEQLNPNSTVLLTPWSAPAWMKTGGSLIGGSLAATSETVYAQYLARTVQAYASSGIRVGGLTLQNEPSFTPTSYPGMYLSAAQQQRLIPQVAAALSATGQSAVGVWALDDNYDRVADAQQIVSDPVARAHLAGVAFHCYRGQTSQMAAFHRQNPAIPLAVSECTGGDWSPNFADNLRYDTESLLIDGIRNGAAWVSKWNVALDPKGGPTNGGCTNCRGLLTIDPTSHAVSYDEAYYAFGQVGRFVVPGAHVVASTTGGAGGLKTVAFRNADSSHVLLALNASNSAIDFRTTQRSTQATTSFDYHLAAGAVATFTW
;
A
#
# COMPACT_ATOMS: atom_id res chain seq x y z
N MET A 1 -34.50 48.29 26.11
CA MET A 1 -35.77 48.87 25.65
C MET A 1 -36.41 47.82 24.77
N ALA A 2 -37.37 47.20 25.36
CA ALA A 2 -38.83 47.21 25.18
C ALA A 2 -39.21 46.33 23.98
N LEU A 3 -40.00 45.39 24.11
CA LEU A 3 -41.19 44.87 24.81
C LEU A 3 -42.14 44.28 23.75
N ILE A 4 -42.43 43.01 23.90
CA ILE A 4 -43.78 42.41 24.04
C ILE A 4 -44.81 42.67 22.91
N ALA A 5 -45.39 41.58 22.38
CA ALA A 5 -46.86 41.43 22.39
C ALA A 5 -47.27 39.96 22.21
N LEU A 6 -48.04 39.51 23.18
CA LEU A 6 -48.91 38.33 23.20
C LEU A 6 -50.17 38.57 22.34
N GLY A 7 -50.73 37.49 21.82
CA GLY A 7 -52.08 37.45 21.29
C GLY A 7 -52.68 36.04 21.44
N ALA A 8 -53.67 35.94 22.30
CA ALA A 8 -54.37 34.74 22.74
C ALA A 8 -55.73 34.54 22.01
N THR A 9 -56.15 33.27 22.05
CA THR A 9 -57.48 32.68 22.13
C THR A 9 -58.44 32.69 20.93
N ALA A 10 -58.95 31.52 20.64
CA ALA A 10 -60.39 31.22 20.62
C ALA A 10 -60.73 29.74 20.70
N CYS A 11 -61.58 29.40 21.62
CA CYS A 11 -62.23 28.11 21.85
C CYS A 11 -63.19 27.73 20.73
N GLY A 12 -63.35 26.45 20.42
CA GLY A 12 -64.41 25.87 19.59
C GLY A 12 -64.75 24.47 20.07
N HIS A 13 -66.02 24.32 20.44
CA HIS A 13 -66.68 23.24 21.15
C HIS A 13 -66.59 21.84 20.57
N GLY A 14 -66.67 20.86 21.46
CA GLY A 14 -66.64 19.48 21.28
C GLY A 14 -67.81 18.81 20.60
N HIS A 15 -67.59 17.62 20.14
CA HIS A 15 -68.63 16.58 20.00
C HIS A 15 -68.06 15.28 20.52
N SER A 16 -68.72 14.74 21.54
CA SER A 16 -68.51 13.40 22.12
C SER A 16 -69.03 12.33 21.14
N ALA A 17 -68.15 11.42 20.78
CA ALA A 17 -68.53 10.18 20.10
C ALA A 17 -68.20 8.99 21.02
N ALA A 18 -69.19 8.14 21.21
CA ALA A 18 -69.15 6.94 22.08
C ALA A 18 -68.09 5.92 21.64
N PRO A 19 -67.57 5.12 22.58
CA PRO A 19 -66.57 4.10 22.27
C PRO A 19 -67.18 2.89 21.56
N SER A 20 -66.62 2.48 20.46
CA SER A 20 -66.86 1.18 19.78
C SER A 20 -66.21 0.03 20.53
N PRO A 21 -66.80 -1.19 20.50
CA PRO A 21 -66.36 -2.30 21.29
C PRO A 21 -65.00 -2.84 20.77
N ILE A 22 -64.14 -3.17 21.74
CA ILE A 22 -62.83 -3.80 21.52
C ILE A 22 -63.07 -5.27 21.11
N THR A 23 -62.84 -5.61 19.86
CA THR A 23 -62.74 -7.00 19.41
C THR A 23 -61.42 -7.57 19.90
N SER A 24 -61.49 -8.62 20.72
CA SER A 24 -60.36 -9.38 21.19
C SER A 24 -59.61 -9.99 20.01
N ALA A 25 -58.38 -9.52 19.74
CA ALA A 25 -57.48 -10.18 18.79
C ALA A 25 -56.98 -11.49 19.41
N THR A 26 -57.35 -12.58 18.81
CA THR A 26 -56.81 -13.91 19.11
C THR A 26 -55.32 -13.91 18.76
N SER A 27 -54.49 -14.04 19.78
CA SER A 27 -53.03 -14.24 19.63
C SER A 27 -52.79 -15.58 18.97
N THR A 28 -52.46 -15.59 17.67
CA THR A 28 -51.91 -16.77 17.02
C THR A 28 -50.45 -16.88 17.46
N ALA A 29 -50.17 -17.89 18.27
CA ALA A 29 -48.83 -18.27 18.65
C ALA A 29 -48.02 -18.57 17.38
N LEU A 30 -46.95 -17.81 17.14
CA LEU A 30 -45.96 -18.10 16.12
C LEU A 30 -45.36 -19.47 16.43
N ALA A 31 -45.46 -20.38 15.48
CA ALA A 31 -44.77 -21.65 15.53
C ALA A 31 -43.24 -21.41 15.65
N PRO A 32 -42.51 -22.24 16.44
CA PRO A 32 -41.06 -22.08 16.54
C PRO A 32 -40.44 -22.28 15.16
N THR A 33 -39.80 -21.20 14.64
CA THR A 33 -39.01 -21.28 13.42
C THR A 33 -37.79 -22.16 13.69
N THR A 34 -37.77 -23.31 13.07
CA THR A 34 -36.58 -24.18 13.03
C THR A 34 -35.42 -23.33 12.55
N PRO A 35 -34.24 -23.31 13.21
CA PRO A 35 -33.09 -22.62 12.71
C PRO A 35 -32.78 -23.09 11.28
N ALA A 36 -32.64 -22.17 10.34
CA ALA A 36 -32.26 -22.52 9.00
C ALA A 36 -30.95 -23.32 9.03
N ALA A 37 -30.90 -24.43 8.32
CA ALA A 37 -29.66 -25.20 8.18
C ALA A 37 -28.53 -24.25 7.71
N PRO A 38 -27.32 -24.35 8.27
CA PRO A 38 -26.21 -23.53 7.85
C PRO A 38 -26.02 -23.66 6.35
N ALA A 39 -25.85 -22.54 5.67
CA ALA A 39 -25.58 -22.50 4.22
C ALA A 39 -24.37 -23.42 3.93
N PRO A 40 -24.37 -24.16 2.82
CA PRO A 40 -23.23 -25.00 2.47
C PRO A 40 -21.99 -24.12 2.36
N PRO A 41 -20.81 -24.59 2.83
CA PRO A 41 -19.59 -23.81 2.80
C PRO A 41 -19.29 -23.37 1.37
N ALA A 42 -18.94 -22.09 1.22
CA ALA A 42 -18.64 -21.50 -0.07
C ALA A 42 -17.48 -22.23 -0.76
N ALA A 43 -17.55 -22.38 -2.09
CA ALA A 43 -16.48 -22.98 -2.87
C ALA A 43 -15.20 -22.13 -2.74
N VAL A 44 -14.04 -22.78 -2.56
CA VAL A 44 -12.75 -22.12 -2.47
C VAL A 44 -12.27 -21.81 -3.89
N ARG A 45 -12.11 -20.54 -4.22
CA ARG A 45 -11.59 -20.09 -5.52
C ARG A 45 -10.06 -20.02 -5.46
N VAL A 46 -9.40 -20.37 -6.55
CA VAL A 46 -7.93 -20.48 -6.63
C VAL A 46 -7.40 -19.72 -7.84
N TRP A 47 -6.30 -18.97 -7.65
CA TRP A 47 -5.52 -18.35 -8.72
C TRP A 47 -4.07 -18.79 -8.61
N LEU A 48 -3.46 -19.14 -9.75
CA LEU A 48 -2.16 -19.79 -9.82
C LEU A 48 -1.20 -19.00 -10.72
N THR A 49 0.03 -18.83 -10.22
CA THR A 49 1.21 -18.45 -11.03
C THR A 49 2.25 -19.54 -10.89
N THR A 50 2.68 -20.13 -12.02
CA THR A 50 3.70 -21.19 -12.03
C THR A 50 5.10 -20.63 -12.26
N ALA A 51 6.10 -21.31 -11.75
CA ALA A 51 7.51 -20.90 -11.87
C ALA A 51 8.00 -20.80 -13.33
N ASP A 52 7.48 -21.65 -14.22
CA ASP A 52 7.76 -21.62 -15.66
C ASP A 52 7.02 -20.50 -16.41
N GLY A 53 6.19 -19.73 -15.73
CA GLY A 53 5.41 -18.64 -16.33
C GLY A 53 4.34 -19.09 -17.33
N THR A 54 3.99 -20.37 -17.39
CA THR A 54 2.90 -20.87 -18.28
C THR A 54 1.53 -20.49 -17.75
N ARG A 55 1.38 -20.33 -16.45
CA ARG A 55 0.21 -19.76 -15.78
C ARG A 55 0.61 -18.52 -15.01
N LYS A 56 -0.06 -17.41 -15.26
CA LYS A 56 0.26 -16.09 -14.72
C LYS A 56 -1.00 -15.47 -14.14
N LEU A 57 -1.26 -15.68 -12.84
CA LEU A 57 -2.47 -15.24 -12.11
C LEU A 57 -3.76 -15.80 -12.75
N VAL A 58 -3.73 -17.07 -13.15
CA VAL A 58 -4.84 -17.73 -13.85
C VAL A 58 -5.77 -18.42 -12.85
N GLN A 59 -7.05 -18.12 -12.95
CA GLN A 59 -8.05 -18.80 -12.13
C GLN A 59 -8.10 -20.30 -12.48
N GLN A 60 -8.13 -21.11 -11.44
CA GLN A 60 -8.24 -22.56 -11.51
C GLN A 60 -9.68 -23.01 -11.21
N THR A 61 -9.98 -24.28 -11.43
CA THR A 61 -11.23 -24.89 -10.97
C THR A 61 -11.36 -24.69 -9.46
N SER A 62 -12.53 -24.22 -9.02
CA SER A 62 -12.82 -24.02 -7.60
C SER A 62 -12.80 -25.34 -6.85
N LEU A 63 -12.27 -25.32 -5.64
CA LEU A 63 -12.21 -26.49 -4.76
C LEU A 63 -13.52 -26.62 -3.97
N LYS A 64 -13.95 -27.86 -3.76
CA LYS A 64 -14.99 -28.16 -2.79
C LYS A 64 -14.35 -28.28 -1.40
N PRO A 65 -15.00 -27.78 -0.35
CA PRO A 65 -14.52 -28.04 1.00
C PRO A 65 -14.45 -29.56 1.26
N THR A 66 -13.35 -29.98 1.89
CA THR A 66 -13.09 -31.38 2.21
C THR A 66 -13.59 -31.64 3.63
N ALA A 67 -14.58 -32.52 3.78
CA ALA A 67 -15.14 -32.87 5.10
C ALA A 67 -14.29 -33.90 5.84
N SER A 68 -13.67 -34.86 5.14
CA SER A 68 -12.83 -35.92 5.70
C SER A 68 -11.95 -36.54 4.60
N GLY A 69 -10.81 -37.11 4.99
CA GLY A 69 -9.88 -37.80 4.10
C GLY A 69 -8.51 -37.95 4.78
N PRO A 70 -7.58 -38.74 4.20
CA PRO A 70 -6.19 -38.78 4.67
C PRO A 70 -5.61 -37.39 4.74
N THR A 71 -4.99 -37.03 5.86
CA THR A 71 -4.36 -35.70 6.03
C THR A 71 -3.00 -35.71 5.31
N PRO A 72 -2.73 -34.78 4.37
CA PRO A 72 -1.40 -34.61 3.78
C PRO A 72 -0.34 -34.34 4.85
N ALA A 73 0.93 -34.60 4.52
CA ALA A 73 2.04 -34.35 5.43
C ALA A 73 2.17 -32.89 5.83
N SER A 74 1.76 -31.97 4.94
CA SER A 74 1.76 -30.52 5.21
C SER A 74 0.37 -30.03 5.54
N THR A 75 0.25 -29.20 6.60
CA THR A 75 -1.01 -28.58 7.01
C THR A 75 -0.84 -27.09 7.24
N VAL A 76 -1.81 -26.30 6.77
CA VAL A 76 -1.93 -24.88 7.04
C VAL A 76 -3.14 -24.65 7.94
N GLN A 77 -2.88 -24.15 9.15
CA GLN A 77 -3.93 -23.76 10.08
C GLN A 77 -4.13 -22.24 9.98
N VAL A 78 -5.35 -21.80 9.69
CA VAL A 78 -5.75 -20.39 9.70
C VAL A 78 -6.65 -20.14 10.89
N ASN A 79 -6.31 -19.14 11.71
CA ASN A 79 -7.11 -18.75 12.89
C ASN A 79 -7.44 -17.25 12.78
N ASP A 80 -8.63 -16.92 12.35
CA ASP A 80 -9.13 -15.56 12.15
C ASP A 80 -9.54 -14.84 13.44
N SER A 81 -9.62 -15.55 14.57
CA SER A 81 -9.83 -14.92 15.88
C SER A 81 -8.59 -14.20 16.41
N ARG A 82 -7.40 -14.52 15.86
CA ARG A 82 -6.15 -13.87 16.20
C ARG A 82 -5.70 -12.99 15.05
N GLN A 83 -6.00 -11.70 15.16
CA GLN A 83 -5.67 -10.67 14.17
C GLN A 83 -4.38 -9.94 14.54
N PHE A 84 -3.64 -9.49 13.52
CA PHE A 84 -2.46 -8.66 13.60
C PHE A 84 -2.74 -7.29 12.94
N GLN A 85 -1.71 -6.69 12.35
CA GLN A 85 -1.83 -5.40 11.71
C GLN A 85 -2.90 -5.35 10.61
N GLN A 86 -3.49 -4.19 10.46
CA GLN A 86 -4.31 -3.87 9.31
C GLN A 86 -3.43 -3.74 8.08
N PHE A 87 -3.84 -4.32 6.96
CA PHE A 87 -3.11 -4.28 5.71
C PHE A 87 -3.74 -3.29 4.74
N TRP A 88 -2.95 -2.34 4.25
CA TRP A 88 -3.41 -1.28 3.34
C TRP A 88 -3.31 -1.70 1.87
N GLY A 89 -2.55 -2.74 1.58
CA GLY A 89 -2.41 -3.27 0.24
C GLY A 89 -0.99 -3.33 -0.28
N VAL A 90 -0.88 -3.66 -1.54
CA VAL A 90 0.37 -3.62 -2.31
C VAL A 90 0.37 -2.44 -3.25
N GLY A 91 1.56 -1.96 -3.63
CA GLY A 91 1.68 -0.74 -4.42
C GLY A 91 2.90 -0.64 -5.32
N ALA A 92 2.97 0.50 -6.01
CA ALA A 92 4.14 0.96 -6.76
C ALA A 92 4.04 2.46 -7.04
N SER A 93 5.08 3.04 -7.67
CA SER A 93 5.20 4.47 -7.91
C SER A 93 4.94 4.84 -9.37
N ILE A 94 4.12 5.86 -9.59
CA ILE A 94 4.02 6.53 -10.89
C ILE A 94 5.12 7.61 -10.93
N THR A 95 6.35 7.21 -11.28
CA THR A 95 7.47 8.14 -11.47
C THR A 95 7.30 8.98 -12.73
N GLY A 96 8.13 10.00 -12.93
CA GLY A 96 8.15 10.75 -14.18
C GLY A 96 8.36 9.87 -15.42
N ALA A 97 9.28 8.89 -15.32
CA ALA A 97 9.52 7.87 -16.36
C ALA A 97 8.27 7.06 -16.66
N SER A 98 7.64 6.51 -15.62
CA SER A 98 6.40 5.75 -15.76
C SER A 98 5.28 6.60 -16.35
N ALA A 99 5.13 7.83 -15.91
CA ALA A 99 4.13 8.77 -16.42
C ALA A 99 4.35 9.09 -17.90
N GLN A 100 5.59 9.34 -18.31
CA GLN A 100 5.94 9.59 -19.71
C GLN A 100 5.55 8.39 -20.60
N LEU A 101 5.91 7.17 -20.19
CA LEU A 101 5.61 5.95 -20.96
C LEU A 101 4.09 5.70 -21.04
N VAL A 102 3.38 5.80 -19.93
CA VAL A 102 1.93 5.59 -19.89
C VAL A 102 1.18 6.67 -20.68
N ASN A 103 1.57 7.94 -20.56
CA ASN A 103 0.96 9.04 -21.31
C ASN A 103 1.27 8.97 -22.81
N GLY A 104 2.41 8.40 -23.21
CA GLY A 104 2.78 8.16 -24.61
C GLY A 104 1.94 7.08 -25.32
N LEU A 105 1.25 6.24 -24.56
CA LEU A 105 0.40 5.21 -25.15
C LEU A 105 -0.87 5.80 -25.83
N PRO A 106 -1.37 5.18 -26.91
CA PRO A 106 -2.71 5.45 -27.42
C PRO A 106 -3.76 5.36 -26.30
N ALA A 107 -4.81 6.17 -26.36
CA ALA A 107 -5.79 6.30 -25.29
C ALA A 107 -6.37 4.96 -24.80
N ALA A 108 -6.69 4.04 -25.73
CA ALA A 108 -7.21 2.71 -25.38
C ALA A 108 -6.16 1.86 -24.62
N ALA A 109 -4.91 1.84 -25.09
CA ALA A 109 -3.83 1.09 -24.45
C ALA A 109 -3.50 1.67 -23.06
N ARG A 110 -3.46 3.01 -22.94
CA ARG A 110 -3.31 3.69 -21.64
C ARG A 110 -4.42 3.29 -20.66
N GLN A 111 -5.68 3.29 -21.11
CA GLN A 111 -6.80 2.86 -20.27
C GLN A 111 -6.65 1.40 -19.83
N GLN A 112 -6.22 0.51 -20.72
CA GLN A 112 -5.99 -0.91 -20.41
C GLN A 112 -4.88 -1.06 -19.36
N VAL A 113 -3.75 -0.36 -19.52
CA VAL A 113 -2.64 -0.38 -18.56
C VAL A 113 -3.09 0.11 -17.18
N MET A 114 -3.79 1.25 -17.11
CA MET A 114 -4.28 1.77 -15.84
C MET A 114 -5.28 0.81 -15.18
N THR A 115 -6.17 0.20 -15.96
CA THR A 115 -7.10 -0.82 -15.45
C THR A 115 -6.36 -2.06 -14.94
N ALA A 116 -5.38 -2.55 -15.69
CA ALA A 116 -4.58 -3.72 -15.33
C ALA A 116 -3.81 -3.50 -14.01
N LEU A 117 -3.32 -2.28 -13.76
CA LEU A 117 -2.59 -1.97 -12.52
C LEU A 117 -3.53 -1.76 -11.33
N PHE A 118 -4.58 -0.96 -11.47
CA PHE A 118 -5.30 -0.42 -10.31
C PHE A 118 -6.69 -1.01 -10.09
N SER A 119 -7.40 -1.49 -11.13
CA SER A 119 -8.70 -2.13 -10.93
C SER A 119 -8.55 -3.49 -10.24
N ARG A 120 -9.44 -3.79 -9.28
CA ARG A 120 -9.49 -5.11 -8.65
C ARG A 120 -10.20 -6.14 -9.51
N ASP A 121 -11.20 -5.73 -10.28
CA ASP A 121 -11.97 -6.63 -11.12
C ASP A 121 -11.24 -6.95 -12.43
N GLY A 122 -10.61 -5.93 -13.03
CA GLY A 122 -9.93 -6.06 -14.33
C GLY A 122 -8.41 -6.10 -14.26
N GLY A 123 -7.80 -6.08 -13.07
CA GLY A 123 -6.36 -6.00 -12.90
C GLY A 123 -5.86 -6.59 -11.59
N ILE A 124 -4.73 -6.06 -11.11
CA ILE A 124 -4.07 -6.55 -9.90
C ILE A 124 -4.40 -5.74 -8.63
N GLY A 125 -5.16 -4.64 -8.75
CA GLY A 125 -5.67 -3.89 -7.61
C GLY A 125 -4.63 -3.22 -6.75
N LEU A 126 -3.60 -2.59 -7.33
CA LEU A 126 -2.65 -1.77 -6.57
C LEU A 126 -3.41 -0.73 -5.76
N ALA A 127 -3.14 -0.65 -4.47
CA ALA A 127 -3.88 0.18 -3.52
C ALA A 127 -3.00 1.22 -2.82
N VAL A 128 -1.68 1.12 -2.93
CA VAL A 128 -0.74 2.09 -2.35
C VAL A 128 0.09 2.70 -3.48
N LEU A 129 0.00 4.01 -3.64
CA LEU A 129 0.85 4.76 -4.56
C LEU A 129 1.90 5.51 -3.75
N ARG A 130 3.14 5.03 -3.76
CA ARG A 130 4.26 5.77 -3.18
C ARG A 130 4.75 6.77 -4.21
N GLN A 131 4.33 8.02 -4.05
CA GLN A 131 4.52 9.06 -5.07
C GLN A 131 5.70 9.96 -4.75
N PRO A 132 6.73 10.01 -5.62
CA PRO A 132 7.85 10.92 -5.43
C PRO A 132 7.41 12.39 -5.55
N LEU A 133 8.05 13.27 -4.78
CA LEU A 133 7.86 14.71 -4.80
C LEU A 133 9.00 15.38 -5.56
N GLY A 134 8.69 15.94 -6.73
CA GLY A 134 9.69 16.54 -7.60
C GLY A 134 10.68 15.52 -8.16
N ALA A 135 11.89 15.97 -8.48
CA ALA A 135 12.88 15.16 -9.16
C ALA A 135 13.43 14.03 -8.28
N ASN A 136 13.59 12.87 -8.90
CA ASN A 136 14.14 11.64 -8.37
C ASN A 136 15.02 10.96 -9.44
N ASP A 137 15.48 9.74 -9.20
CA ASP A 137 16.30 8.96 -10.12
C ASP A 137 15.59 8.52 -11.42
N PHE A 138 14.25 8.55 -11.45
CA PHE A 138 13.39 8.27 -12.62
C PHE A 138 12.47 9.44 -12.98
N SER A 139 12.82 10.67 -12.64
CA SER A 139 12.08 11.86 -13.08
C SER A 139 12.48 12.30 -14.49
N ILE A 140 11.60 13.07 -15.13
CA ILE A 140 11.90 13.76 -16.38
C ILE A 140 12.37 15.17 -16.06
N GLY A 141 13.66 15.33 -15.91
CA GLY A 141 14.29 16.57 -15.49
C GLY A 141 14.60 16.64 -14.00
N ARG A 142 15.18 17.75 -13.58
CA ARG A 142 15.68 18.00 -12.23
C ARG A 142 15.07 19.27 -11.67
N SER A 143 13.94 19.14 -11.00
CA SER A 143 13.26 20.27 -10.36
C SER A 143 12.66 19.85 -9.02
N SER A 144 12.65 20.78 -8.06
CA SER A 144 11.78 20.71 -6.91
C SER A 144 10.47 21.46 -7.19
N TYR A 145 9.63 21.63 -6.17
CA TYR A 145 8.44 22.45 -6.29
C TYR A 145 8.65 23.92 -5.88
N ASP A 146 9.89 24.31 -5.60
CA ASP A 146 10.26 25.68 -5.23
C ASP A 146 11.71 25.99 -5.63
N ASP A 147 11.98 25.89 -6.93
CA ASP A 147 13.31 26.17 -7.49
C ASP A 147 13.50 27.68 -7.69
N LEU A 148 14.66 28.16 -7.29
CA LEU A 148 15.04 29.59 -7.37
C LEU A 148 16.38 29.77 -8.08
N PRO A 149 16.68 30.97 -8.64
CA PRO A 149 18.01 31.33 -9.09
C PRO A 149 19.05 31.19 -7.98
N GLY A 150 20.29 30.87 -8.34
CA GLY A 150 21.37 30.64 -7.38
C GLY A 150 21.51 31.76 -6.35
N GLY A 151 21.59 31.40 -5.08
CA GLY A 151 21.72 32.36 -3.97
C GLY A 151 20.41 32.98 -3.47
N ALA A 152 19.27 32.77 -4.16
CA ALA A 152 17.96 33.21 -3.68
C ALA A 152 17.38 32.23 -2.67
N SER A 153 16.46 32.70 -1.82
CA SER A 153 15.68 31.90 -0.89
C SER A 153 14.23 32.37 -0.84
N ASP A 154 13.30 31.47 -0.52
CA ASP A 154 11.86 31.76 -0.40
C ASP A 154 11.27 31.23 0.91
N PRO A 155 11.53 31.85 2.05
CA PRO A 155 11.01 31.41 3.34
C PRO A 155 9.48 31.37 3.44
N THR A 156 8.78 32.03 2.52
CA THR A 156 7.32 32.10 2.44
C THR A 156 6.73 31.11 1.45
N LEU A 157 7.58 30.40 0.70
CA LEU A 157 7.19 29.46 -0.36
C LEU A 157 6.29 30.14 -1.44
N SER A 158 6.51 31.42 -1.73
CA SER A 158 5.70 32.18 -2.70
C SER A 158 5.86 31.67 -4.15
N HIS A 159 6.97 31.02 -4.46
CA HIS A 159 7.28 30.41 -5.76
C HIS A 159 6.86 28.95 -5.87
N PHE A 160 6.30 28.37 -4.78
CA PHE A 160 5.90 26.97 -4.75
C PHE A 160 4.88 26.64 -5.85
N GLY A 161 5.14 25.56 -6.60
CA GLY A 161 4.23 25.01 -7.60
C GLY A 161 4.61 23.59 -8.01
N LEU A 162 3.61 22.73 -8.27
CA LEU A 162 3.82 21.32 -8.63
C LEU A 162 4.49 21.11 -10.01
N GLY A 163 4.70 22.18 -10.76
CA GLY A 163 5.37 22.12 -12.06
C GLY A 163 4.71 21.13 -13.02
N LYS A 164 5.52 20.34 -13.71
CA LYS A 164 5.06 19.33 -14.66
C LYS A 164 4.31 18.17 -14.01
N ASP A 165 4.53 17.89 -12.74
CA ASP A 165 3.82 16.80 -12.05
C ASP A 165 2.31 17.04 -12.07
N ALA A 166 1.87 18.31 -12.03
CA ALA A 166 0.46 18.69 -12.13
C ALA A 166 -0.22 18.20 -13.42
N THR A 167 0.52 18.16 -14.53
CA THR A 167 0.01 17.78 -15.86
C THR A 167 0.31 16.36 -16.24
N ASP A 168 1.44 15.82 -15.82
CA ASP A 168 1.96 14.54 -16.32
C ASP A 168 1.64 13.38 -15.35
N ILE A 169 1.71 13.62 -14.04
CA ILE A 169 1.60 12.60 -13.00
C ILE A 169 0.22 12.62 -12.32
N LEU A 170 -0.24 13.79 -11.85
CA LEU A 170 -1.47 13.88 -11.07
C LEU A 170 -2.72 13.36 -11.79
N PRO A 171 -2.91 13.53 -13.11
CA PRO A 171 -4.01 12.93 -13.84
C PRO A 171 -4.01 11.39 -13.77
N LEU A 172 -2.82 10.75 -13.82
CA LEU A 172 -2.69 9.31 -13.69
C LEU A 172 -2.98 8.85 -12.26
N VAL A 173 -2.49 9.56 -11.24
CA VAL A 173 -2.77 9.27 -9.83
C VAL A 173 -4.28 9.35 -9.57
N ARG A 174 -4.96 10.40 -10.02
CA ARG A 174 -6.43 10.51 -9.92
C ARG A 174 -7.14 9.36 -10.64
N ARG A 175 -6.62 8.97 -11.82
CA ARG A 175 -7.20 7.83 -12.55
C ARG A 175 -7.02 6.52 -11.78
N ALA A 176 -5.89 6.32 -11.12
CA ALA A 176 -5.64 5.17 -10.26
C ALA A 176 -6.64 5.12 -9.09
N GLU A 177 -6.88 6.24 -8.41
CA GLU A 177 -7.87 6.34 -7.32
C GLU A 177 -9.32 6.10 -7.80
N GLN A 178 -9.67 6.54 -9.01
CA GLN A 178 -10.98 6.23 -9.61
C GLN A 178 -11.16 4.74 -9.89
N LEU A 179 -10.09 4.04 -10.31
CA LEU A 179 -10.11 2.61 -10.58
C LEU A 179 -10.05 1.77 -9.30
N ASN A 180 -9.43 2.28 -8.25
CA ASN A 180 -9.40 1.69 -6.92
C ASN A 180 -9.73 2.74 -5.85
N PRO A 181 -11.01 2.94 -5.53
CA PRO A 181 -11.43 3.95 -4.54
C PRO A 181 -10.89 3.72 -3.12
N ASN A 182 -10.38 2.54 -2.83
CA ASN A 182 -9.76 2.21 -1.54
C ASN A 182 -8.25 2.44 -1.53
N SER A 183 -7.67 2.98 -2.61
CA SER A 183 -6.25 3.30 -2.66
C SER A 183 -5.89 4.52 -1.81
N THR A 184 -4.62 4.62 -1.45
CA THR A 184 -4.03 5.75 -0.73
C THR A 184 -2.73 6.18 -1.39
N VAL A 185 -2.41 7.48 -1.31
CA VAL A 185 -1.16 8.05 -1.81
C VAL A 185 -0.24 8.36 -0.64
N LEU A 186 1.00 7.91 -0.74
CA LEU A 186 2.08 8.20 0.19
C LEU A 186 3.14 9.02 -0.54
N LEU A 187 3.41 10.22 -0.05
CA LEU A 187 4.32 11.16 -0.68
C LEU A 187 5.75 11.00 -0.14
N THR A 188 6.74 11.06 -1.02
CA THR A 188 8.15 10.89 -0.64
C THR A 188 9.05 11.84 -1.40
N PRO A 189 9.76 12.78 -0.74
CA PRO A 189 10.76 13.63 -1.37
C PRO A 189 12.11 12.93 -1.51
N TRP A 190 12.83 13.17 -2.64
CA TRP A 190 14.22 12.78 -2.80
C TRP A 190 15.18 13.89 -2.34
N SER A 191 14.77 15.15 -2.47
CA SER A 191 15.54 16.31 -2.03
C SER A 191 14.62 17.45 -1.63
N ALA A 192 15.03 18.23 -0.65
CA ALA A 192 14.50 19.56 -0.47
C ALA A 192 14.90 20.48 -1.64
N PRO A 193 14.20 21.59 -1.88
CA PRO A 193 14.67 22.66 -2.77
C PRO A 193 16.13 23.01 -2.50
N ALA A 194 16.89 23.30 -3.57
CA ALA A 194 18.34 23.49 -3.47
C ALA A 194 18.75 24.57 -2.46
N TRP A 195 17.98 25.65 -2.35
CA TRP A 195 18.24 26.75 -1.43
C TRP A 195 18.04 26.40 0.06
N MET A 196 17.33 25.32 0.38
CA MET A 196 17.18 24.81 1.74
C MET A 196 18.35 23.92 2.18
N LYS A 197 19.29 23.62 1.30
CA LYS A 197 20.37 22.63 1.52
C LYS A 197 21.73 23.29 1.70
N THR A 198 22.59 22.63 2.45
CA THR A 198 23.95 23.11 2.73
C THR A 198 24.83 23.29 1.49
N GLY A 199 24.56 22.55 0.42
CA GLY A 199 25.31 22.58 -0.83
C GLY A 199 24.67 23.43 -1.95
N GLY A 200 23.50 24.01 -1.74
CA GLY A 200 22.79 24.78 -2.78
C GLY A 200 22.48 23.97 -4.04
N SER A 201 22.30 22.66 -3.92
CA SER A 201 22.05 21.73 -5.04
C SER A 201 20.99 20.71 -4.67
N LEU A 202 20.18 20.27 -5.65
CA LEU A 202 19.27 19.14 -5.48
C LEU A 202 20.02 17.82 -5.25
N ILE A 203 21.25 17.71 -5.78
CA ILE A 203 22.07 16.49 -5.70
C ILE A 203 22.97 16.55 -4.47
N GLY A 204 22.94 15.50 -3.64
CA GLY A 204 23.78 15.38 -2.45
C GLY A 204 23.50 16.44 -1.38
N GLY A 205 24.47 16.69 -0.50
CA GLY A 205 24.34 17.64 0.59
C GLY A 205 23.35 17.20 1.67
N SER A 206 22.99 18.12 2.56
CA SER A 206 22.08 17.88 3.70
C SER A 206 21.08 19.02 3.80
N LEU A 207 19.94 18.77 4.44
CA LEU A 207 19.03 19.84 4.85
C LEU A 207 19.73 20.76 5.83
N ALA A 208 19.76 22.06 5.57
CA ALA A 208 20.32 23.04 6.50
C ALA A 208 19.44 23.13 7.76
N ALA A 209 20.05 23.16 8.95
CA ALA A 209 19.31 23.24 10.20
C ALA A 209 18.39 24.47 10.27
N THR A 210 18.81 25.58 9.67
CA THR A 210 18.01 26.83 9.56
C THR A 210 16.79 26.68 8.65
N SER A 211 16.73 25.62 7.83
CA SER A 211 15.64 25.37 6.88
C SER A 211 14.65 24.30 7.37
N GLU A 212 14.84 23.68 8.54
CA GLU A 212 13.98 22.60 9.04
C GLU A 212 12.51 23.04 9.10
N THR A 213 12.23 24.23 9.62
CA THR A 213 10.84 24.73 9.75
C THR A 213 10.19 25.01 8.38
N VAL A 214 10.92 25.67 7.46
CA VAL A 214 10.35 25.94 6.13
C VAL A 214 10.25 24.67 5.30
N TYR A 215 11.10 23.68 5.51
CA TYR A 215 10.98 22.37 4.89
C TYR A 215 9.72 21.62 5.37
N ALA A 216 9.41 21.69 6.66
CA ALA A 216 8.15 21.14 7.18
C ALA A 216 6.93 21.82 6.55
N GLN A 217 6.96 23.13 6.36
CA GLN A 217 5.91 23.90 5.66
C GLN A 217 5.82 23.52 4.17
N TYR A 218 6.96 23.31 3.50
CA TYR A 218 7.04 22.86 2.11
C TYR A 218 6.36 21.49 1.93
N LEU A 219 6.62 20.53 2.81
CA LEU A 219 5.97 19.21 2.80
C LEU A 219 4.45 19.33 3.01
N ALA A 220 4.02 20.11 3.99
CA ALA A 220 2.59 20.33 4.26
C ALA A 220 1.87 21.04 3.10
N ARG A 221 2.53 22.02 2.47
CA ARG A 221 2.01 22.71 1.28
C ARG A 221 1.90 21.77 0.07
N THR A 222 2.86 20.85 -0.08
CA THR A 222 2.77 19.81 -1.11
C THR A 222 1.55 18.90 -0.90
N VAL A 223 1.34 18.43 0.33
CA VAL A 223 0.14 17.63 0.67
C VAL A 223 -1.13 18.42 0.35
N GLN A 224 -1.20 19.68 0.73
CA GLN A 224 -2.34 20.54 0.43
C GLN A 224 -2.58 20.70 -1.08
N ALA A 225 -1.51 20.86 -1.88
CA ALA A 225 -1.61 20.98 -3.33
C ALA A 225 -2.13 19.70 -4.01
N TYR A 226 -1.70 18.53 -3.53
CA TYR A 226 -2.24 17.23 -3.96
C TYR A 226 -3.73 17.11 -3.59
N ALA A 227 -4.08 17.43 -2.34
CA ALA A 227 -5.48 17.40 -1.88
C ALA A 227 -6.35 18.36 -2.68
N SER A 228 -5.88 19.58 -2.96
CA SER A 228 -6.56 20.55 -3.82
C SER A 228 -6.72 20.08 -5.26
N SER A 229 -5.87 19.15 -5.70
CA SER A 229 -5.98 18.48 -6.99
C SER A 229 -6.94 17.27 -6.95
N GLY A 230 -7.63 17.01 -5.84
CA GLY A 230 -8.58 15.92 -5.66
C GLY A 230 -7.94 14.57 -5.36
N ILE A 231 -6.70 14.53 -4.88
CA ILE A 231 -5.96 13.31 -4.53
C ILE A 231 -5.97 13.12 -3.01
N ARG A 232 -6.28 11.90 -2.55
CA ARG A 232 -6.30 11.56 -1.14
C ARG A 232 -4.92 11.14 -0.67
N VAL A 233 -4.23 12.03 0.01
CA VAL A 233 -2.93 11.74 0.62
C VAL A 233 -3.15 11.10 1.99
N GLY A 234 -2.69 9.86 2.17
CA GLY A 234 -2.77 9.13 3.44
C GLY A 234 -1.53 9.25 4.30
N GLY A 235 -0.40 9.61 3.69
CA GLY A 235 0.85 9.79 4.43
C GLY A 235 1.97 10.40 3.63
N LEU A 236 3.05 10.72 4.32
CA LEU A 236 4.30 11.15 3.69
C LEU A 236 5.50 10.65 4.49
N THR A 237 6.63 10.44 3.79
CA THR A 237 7.93 10.27 4.43
C THR A 237 8.71 11.59 4.42
N LEU A 238 9.69 11.74 5.30
CA LEU A 238 10.46 12.98 5.38
C LEU A 238 11.52 13.08 4.28
N GLN A 239 12.03 11.94 3.82
CA GLN A 239 13.10 11.83 2.84
C GLN A 239 13.23 10.38 2.37
N ASN A 240 13.41 10.17 1.07
CA ASN A 240 13.83 8.90 0.51
C ASN A 240 15.29 8.62 0.83
N GLU A 241 15.59 7.42 1.34
CA GLU A 241 16.95 6.96 1.65
C GLU A 241 17.81 8.02 2.35
N PRO A 242 17.39 8.51 3.52
CA PRO A 242 18.03 9.64 4.20
C PRO A 242 19.50 9.36 4.59
N SER A 243 19.93 8.12 4.62
CA SER A 243 21.34 7.76 4.88
C SER A 243 22.21 7.73 3.61
N PHE A 244 21.61 7.87 2.42
CA PHE A 244 22.30 7.83 1.14
C PHE A 244 22.31 9.20 0.46
N THR A 245 23.50 9.62 -0.01
CA THR A 245 23.70 10.88 -0.74
C THR A 245 24.14 10.57 -2.17
N PRO A 246 23.21 10.50 -3.12
CA PRO A 246 23.56 10.24 -4.52
C PRO A 246 24.38 11.38 -5.13
N THR A 247 25.21 11.07 -6.12
CA THR A 247 26.05 12.03 -6.85
C THR A 247 25.54 12.31 -8.25
N SER A 248 24.55 11.56 -8.74
CA SER A 248 24.06 11.61 -10.12
C SER A 248 22.61 12.05 -10.26
N TYR A 249 21.82 11.97 -9.19
CA TYR A 249 20.40 12.34 -9.16
C TYR A 249 20.04 13.07 -7.86
N PRO A 250 18.86 13.70 -7.77
CA PRO A 250 18.43 14.39 -6.56
C PRO A 250 18.40 13.48 -5.34
N GLY A 251 18.90 13.99 -4.23
CA GLY A 251 18.93 13.32 -2.93
C GLY A 251 19.59 14.18 -1.88
N MET A 252 19.38 13.86 -0.60
CA MET A 252 20.05 14.57 0.49
C MET A 252 20.19 13.66 1.71
N TYR A 253 21.22 13.93 2.51
CA TYR A 253 21.37 13.31 3.81
C TYR A 253 20.41 13.97 4.84
N LEU A 254 19.73 13.13 5.62
CA LEU A 254 18.89 13.55 6.73
C LEU A 254 19.08 12.59 7.91
N SER A 255 19.82 13.02 8.94
CA SER A 255 20.14 12.15 10.08
C SER A 255 18.89 11.74 10.88
N ALA A 256 18.97 10.63 11.62
CA ALA A 256 17.91 10.20 12.53
C ALA A 256 17.55 11.30 13.56
N ALA A 257 18.55 12.04 14.06
CA ALA A 257 18.32 13.18 14.96
C ALA A 257 17.59 14.34 14.29
N GLN A 258 17.83 14.59 12.99
CA GLN A 258 17.05 15.59 12.24
C GLN A 258 15.62 15.09 12.00
N GLN A 259 15.41 13.81 11.68
CA GLN A 259 14.08 13.25 11.56
C GLN A 259 13.30 13.39 12.88
N GLN A 260 13.90 13.13 14.04
CA GLN A 260 13.28 13.35 15.35
C GLN A 260 12.75 14.78 15.50
N ARG A 261 13.51 15.79 15.10
CA ARG A 261 13.10 17.20 15.20
C ARG A 261 12.07 17.60 14.16
N LEU A 262 12.14 17.04 12.95
CA LEU A 262 11.23 17.34 11.83
C LEU A 262 9.85 16.74 12.00
N ILE A 263 9.73 15.54 12.53
CA ILE A 263 8.45 14.84 12.68
C ILE A 263 7.39 15.71 13.35
N PRO A 264 7.59 16.27 14.55
CA PRO A 264 6.59 17.12 15.19
C PRO A 264 6.35 18.44 14.43
N GLN A 265 7.37 19.00 13.75
CA GLN A 265 7.22 20.20 12.94
C GLN A 265 6.34 19.94 11.72
N VAL A 266 6.55 18.80 11.02
CA VAL A 266 5.72 18.38 9.88
C VAL A 266 4.28 18.13 10.33
N ALA A 267 4.08 17.42 11.44
CA ALA A 267 2.74 17.18 11.98
C ALA A 267 2.00 18.50 12.32
N ALA A 268 2.71 19.47 12.91
CA ALA A 268 2.16 20.80 13.19
C ALA A 268 1.83 21.56 11.90
N ALA A 269 2.72 21.53 10.89
CA ALA A 269 2.50 22.18 9.59
C ALA A 269 1.32 21.55 8.82
N LEU A 270 1.17 20.23 8.85
CA LEU A 270 0.02 19.51 8.29
C LEU A 270 -1.28 19.94 8.98
N SER A 271 -1.27 20.04 10.30
CA SER A 271 -2.43 20.51 11.06
C SER A 271 -2.82 21.95 10.70
N ALA A 272 -1.82 22.83 10.56
CA ALA A 272 -2.04 24.24 10.18
C ALA A 272 -2.65 24.39 8.77
N THR A 273 -2.45 23.42 7.89
CA THR A 273 -3.00 23.39 6.52
C THR A 273 -4.31 22.55 6.42
N GLY A 274 -4.87 22.09 7.54
CA GLY A 274 -6.07 21.28 7.56
C GLY A 274 -5.84 19.82 7.13
N GLN A 275 -4.60 19.33 7.17
CA GLN A 275 -4.19 18.00 6.73
C GLN A 275 -3.75 17.08 7.90
N SER A 276 -4.31 17.29 9.09
CA SER A 276 -3.93 16.57 10.32
C SER A 276 -4.14 15.04 10.25
N ALA A 277 -4.96 14.56 9.30
CA ALA A 277 -5.17 13.12 9.08
C ALA A 277 -4.03 12.45 8.30
N VAL A 278 -3.10 13.21 7.71
CA VAL A 278 -1.99 12.67 6.92
C VAL A 278 -0.89 12.17 7.85
N GLY A 279 -0.57 10.88 7.74
CA GLY A 279 0.41 10.23 8.60
C GLY A 279 1.86 10.56 8.21
N VAL A 280 2.72 10.83 9.20
CA VAL A 280 4.16 11.02 9.00
C VAL A 280 4.86 9.67 9.19
N TRP A 281 5.58 9.21 8.17
CA TRP A 281 6.37 7.98 8.18
C TRP A 281 7.86 8.32 8.30
N ALA A 282 8.55 7.60 9.15
CA ALA A 282 9.98 7.79 9.38
C ALA A 282 10.83 6.76 8.66
N LEU A 283 12.12 6.97 8.65
CA LEU A 283 13.20 6.18 8.06
C LEU A 283 13.15 6.23 6.53
N ASP A 284 12.30 5.40 5.88
CA ASP A 284 12.22 5.25 4.42
C ASP A 284 13.58 4.88 3.80
N ASP A 285 14.23 3.86 4.38
CA ASP A 285 15.59 3.41 4.08
C ASP A 285 15.73 1.90 4.34
N ASN A 286 16.83 1.32 4.02
CA ASN A 286 17.09 -0.11 4.02
C ASN A 286 16.94 -0.79 5.38
N TYR A 287 16.69 -2.11 5.39
CA TYR A 287 16.55 -2.89 6.62
C TYR A 287 17.77 -2.80 7.54
N ASP A 288 19.00 -2.64 6.98
CA ASP A 288 20.23 -2.48 7.77
C ASP A 288 20.29 -1.16 8.55
N ARG A 289 19.36 -0.21 8.28
CA ARG A 289 19.22 1.05 8.99
C ARG A 289 18.29 0.99 10.21
N VAL A 290 18.00 -0.20 10.67
CA VAL A 290 17.13 -0.43 11.87
C VAL A 290 17.59 0.34 13.10
N ALA A 291 18.88 0.62 13.27
CA ALA A 291 19.41 1.41 14.37
C ALA A 291 18.94 2.88 14.31
N ASP A 292 18.85 3.46 13.09
CA ASP A 292 18.30 4.81 12.90
C ASP A 292 16.79 4.83 13.22
N ALA A 293 16.05 3.80 12.78
CA ALA A 293 14.65 3.65 13.15
C ALA A 293 14.48 3.62 14.69
N GLN A 294 15.31 2.82 15.37
CA GLN A 294 15.26 2.73 16.84
C GLN A 294 15.62 4.06 17.50
N GLN A 295 16.61 4.79 16.97
CA GLN A 295 16.93 6.13 17.45
C GLN A 295 15.74 7.08 17.27
N ILE A 296 15.11 7.10 16.09
CA ILE A 296 13.97 8.01 15.81
C ILE A 296 12.83 7.76 16.81
N VAL A 297 12.43 6.52 17.03
CA VAL A 297 11.31 6.19 17.91
C VAL A 297 11.64 6.25 19.40
N SER A 298 12.90 6.42 19.77
CA SER A 298 13.33 6.63 21.16
C SER A 298 12.96 8.01 21.69
N ASP A 299 12.77 9.00 20.82
CA ASP A 299 12.26 10.31 21.21
C ASP A 299 10.72 10.24 21.38
N PRO A 300 10.19 10.53 22.56
CA PRO A 300 8.76 10.39 22.84
C PRO A 300 7.90 11.39 22.07
N VAL A 301 8.45 12.58 21.73
CA VAL A 301 7.72 13.59 20.96
C VAL A 301 7.61 13.17 19.51
N ALA A 302 8.71 12.76 18.87
CA ALA A 302 8.69 12.22 17.53
C ALA A 302 7.77 10.99 17.43
N ARG A 303 7.91 10.05 18.38
CA ARG A 303 7.09 8.82 18.43
C ARG A 303 5.60 9.11 18.49
N ALA A 304 5.17 10.14 19.21
CA ALA A 304 3.76 10.50 19.35
C ALA A 304 3.12 11.03 18.03
N HIS A 305 3.94 11.48 17.09
CA HIS A 305 3.49 12.01 15.80
C HIS A 305 3.75 11.08 14.61
N LEU A 306 4.27 9.86 14.86
CA LEU A 306 4.54 8.88 13.80
C LEU A 306 3.29 8.07 13.43
N ALA A 307 3.05 7.94 12.14
CA ALA A 307 2.13 6.95 11.58
C ALA A 307 2.80 5.58 11.41
N GLY A 308 4.12 5.54 11.21
CA GLY A 308 4.86 4.30 11.06
C GLY A 308 6.32 4.50 10.66
N VAL A 309 6.99 3.37 10.41
CA VAL A 309 8.39 3.30 9.94
C VAL A 309 8.43 2.50 8.63
N ALA A 310 9.07 3.06 7.62
CA ALA A 310 9.14 2.51 6.29
C ALA A 310 10.55 1.97 6.00
N PHE A 311 10.62 0.79 5.37
CA PHE A 311 11.86 0.10 5.03
C PHE A 311 11.99 -0.15 3.54
N HIS A 312 13.23 -0.17 3.03
CA HIS A 312 13.61 -0.61 1.68
C HIS A 312 14.26 -2.00 1.72
N CYS A 313 14.24 -2.70 0.59
CA CYS A 313 14.69 -4.10 0.50
C CYS A 313 16.13 -4.29 0.03
N TYR A 314 16.88 -3.22 -0.27
CA TYR A 314 18.14 -3.33 -1.00
C TYR A 314 19.32 -3.79 -0.14
N ARG A 315 19.28 -3.53 1.17
CA ARG A 315 20.31 -3.95 2.13
C ARG A 315 19.68 -4.44 3.43
N GLY A 316 20.33 -5.41 4.05
CA GLY A 316 19.79 -6.07 5.24
C GLY A 316 18.76 -7.14 4.91
N GLN A 317 17.94 -7.49 5.87
CA GLN A 317 16.94 -8.55 5.76
C GLN A 317 15.67 -8.20 6.56
N THR A 318 14.53 -8.77 6.17
CA THR A 318 13.24 -8.60 6.86
C THR A 318 13.27 -9.01 8.33
N SER A 319 14.22 -9.87 8.75
CA SER A 319 14.43 -10.22 10.15
C SER A 319 14.83 -9.03 11.03
N GLN A 320 15.48 -8.00 10.47
CA GLN A 320 15.82 -6.76 11.18
C GLN A 320 14.54 -5.92 11.42
N MET A 321 13.67 -5.82 10.42
CA MET A 321 12.34 -5.23 10.56
C MET A 321 11.52 -5.99 11.61
N ALA A 322 11.55 -7.33 11.59
CA ALA A 322 10.89 -8.16 12.60
C ALA A 322 11.42 -7.92 14.02
N ALA A 323 12.74 -7.71 14.18
CA ALA A 323 13.34 -7.39 15.46
C ALA A 323 12.86 -6.02 15.96
N PHE A 324 12.79 -5.02 15.09
CA PHE A 324 12.23 -3.71 15.40
C PHE A 324 10.75 -3.81 15.81
N HIS A 325 9.93 -4.56 15.08
CA HIS A 325 8.51 -4.74 15.39
C HIS A 325 8.28 -5.38 16.76
N ARG A 326 9.06 -6.40 17.12
CA ARG A 326 8.95 -7.01 18.46
C ARG A 326 9.23 -6.03 19.61
N GLN A 327 10.12 -5.05 19.40
CA GLN A 327 10.43 -4.02 20.39
C GLN A 327 9.42 -2.86 20.38
N ASN A 328 8.76 -2.63 19.25
CA ASN A 328 7.84 -1.53 19.00
C ASN A 328 6.52 -2.02 18.37
N PRO A 329 5.75 -2.92 19.02
CA PRO A 329 4.62 -3.59 18.39
C PRO A 329 3.44 -2.66 18.04
N ALA A 330 3.39 -1.47 18.63
CA ALA A 330 2.37 -0.46 18.36
C ALA A 330 2.70 0.44 17.15
N ILE A 331 3.92 0.36 16.60
CA ILE A 331 4.33 1.19 15.45
C ILE A 331 4.07 0.39 14.17
N PRO A 332 3.20 0.88 13.26
CA PRO A 332 3.02 0.29 11.94
C PRO A 332 4.33 0.29 11.13
N LEU A 333 4.54 -0.74 10.35
CA LEU A 333 5.71 -0.88 9.49
C LEU A 333 5.30 -0.96 8.02
N ALA A 334 6.24 -0.71 7.13
CA ALA A 334 6.05 -0.88 5.70
C ALA A 334 7.32 -1.38 5.02
N VAL A 335 7.17 -2.07 3.88
CA VAL A 335 8.22 -2.22 2.88
C VAL A 335 7.88 -1.22 1.78
N SER A 336 8.48 -0.02 1.87
CA SER A 336 8.08 1.14 1.08
C SER A 336 8.67 1.16 -0.33
N GLU A 337 9.78 0.46 -0.53
CA GLU A 337 10.40 0.36 -1.85
C GLU A 337 11.19 -0.93 -2.02
N CYS A 338 11.04 -1.52 -3.21
CA CYS A 338 11.89 -2.58 -3.74
C CYS A 338 11.82 -2.57 -5.27
N THR A 339 12.91 -2.88 -5.98
CA THR A 339 12.88 -3.00 -7.43
C THR A 339 13.42 -4.37 -7.88
N GLY A 340 13.01 -4.82 -9.06
CA GLY A 340 13.65 -5.88 -9.83
C GLY A 340 14.55 -5.30 -10.90
N GLY A 341 15.34 -6.13 -11.56
CA GLY A 341 16.20 -5.68 -12.64
C GLY A 341 16.86 -6.83 -13.39
N ASP A 342 17.64 -6.47 -14.42
CA ASP A 342 18.30 -7.46 -15.30
C ASP A 342 19.45 -8.24 -14.63
N TRP A 343 19.83 -7.85 -13.41
CA TRP A 343 20.72 -8.65 -12.57
C TRP A 343 20.12 -10.00 -12.14
N SER A 344 18.80 -10.15 -12.25
CA SER A 344 18.07 -11.39 -12.03
C SER A 344 17.03 -11.56 -13.14
N PRO A 345 17.40 -12.14 -14.31
CA PRO A 345 16.49 -12.26 -15.45
C PRO A 345 15.52 -13.44 -15.34
N ASN A 346 15.69 -14.32 -14.35
CA ASN A 346 14.88 -15.53 -14.21
C ASN A 346 13.52 -15.24 -13.58
N PHE A 347 12.44 -15.57 -14.31
CA PHE A 347 11.06 -15.39 -13.85
C PHE A 347 10.78 -16.11 -12.52
N ALA A 348 11.22 -17.37 -12.39
CA ALA A 348 10.97 -18.19 -11.21
C ALA A 348 11.65 -17.62 -9.96
N ASP A 349 12.91 -17.17 -10.09
CA ASP A 349 13.70 -16.64 -8.99
C ASP A 349 13.10 -15.32 -8.49
N ASN A 350 12.67 -14.45 -9.41
CA ASN A 350 12.03 -13.19 -9.08
C ASN A 350 10.64 -13.40 -8.47
N LEU A 351 9.82 -14.29 -9.05
CA LEU A 351 8.51 -14.66 -8.50
C LEU A 351 8.65 -15.17 -7.07
N ARG A 352 9.65 -16.04 -6.83
CA ARG A 352 9.95 -16.54 -5.50
C ARG A 352 10.38 -15.43 -4.57
N TYR A 353 11.34 -14.58 -4.96
CA TYR A 353 11.86 -13.50 -4.12
C TYR A 353 10.74 -12.52 -3.73
N ASP A 354 9.98 -12.02 -4.70
CA ASP A 354 8.90 -11.07 -4.45
C ASP A 354 7.81 -11.67 -3.56
N THR A 355 7.46 -12.95 -3.79
CA THR A 355 6.43 -13.61 -2.98
C THR A 355 6.94 -13.97 -1.59
N GLU A 356 8.13 -14.59 -1.45
CA GLU A 356 8.68 -15.01 -0.17
C GLU A 356 9.11 -13.81 0.68
N SER A 357 10.05 -13.00 0.15
CA SER A 357 10.73 -11.98 0.94
C SER A 357 9.89 -10.72 1.15
N LEU A 358 9.18 -10.26 0.11
CA LEU A 358 8.42 -9.02 0.22
C LEU A 358 7.01 -9.27 0.74
N LEU A 359 6.26 -10.19 0.10
CA LEU A 359 4.85 -10.37 0.42
C LEU A 359 4.66 -11.25 1.68
N ILE A 360 5.25 -12.44 1.73
CA ILE A 360 5.02 -13.32 2.89
C ILE A 360 5.80 -12.84 4.10
N ASP A 361 7.12 -12.75 4.00
CA ASP A 361 7.96 -12.41 5.14
C ASP A 361 7.79 -10.94 5.55
N GLY A 362 7.71 -10.01 4.59
CA GLY A 362 7.44 -8.60 4.88
C GLY A 362 6.13 -8.41 5.67
N ILE A 363 5.04 -9.01 5.19
CA ILE A 363 3.72 -8.87 5.83
C ILE A 363 3.68 -9.59 7.19
N ARG A 364 4.25 -10.79 7.30
CA ARG A 364 4.32 -11.51 8.57
C ARG A 364 5.18 -10.79 9.61
N ASN A 365 6.16 -10.03 9.17
CA ASN A 365 7.03 -9.22 10.02
C ASN A 365 6.48 -7.82 10.33
N GLY A 366 5.19 -7.58 10.05
CA GLY A 366 4.47 -6.39 10.50
C GLY A 366 4.23 -5.34 9.41
N ALA A 367 4.60 -5.57 8.14
CA ALA A 367 4.32 -4.60 7.09
C ALA A 367 2.81 -4.40 6.90
N ALA A 368 2.35 -3.18 7.08
CA ALA A 368 0.98 -2.76 6.78
C ALA A 368 0.77 -2.51 5.27
N TRP A 369 1.82 -2.31 4.52
CA TRP A 369 1.81 -2.23 3.06
C TRP A 369 3.18 -2.57 2.48
N VAL A 370 3.18 -2.98 1.20
CA VAL A 370 4.40 -3.37 0.46
C VAL A 370 4.37 -2.71 -0.91
N SER A 371 5.45 -2.04 -1.31
CA SER A 371 5.52 -1.32 -2.58
C SER A 371 6.76 -1.69 -3.39
N LYS A 372 6.58 -1.85 -4.69
CA LYS A 372 7.68 -1.81 -5.68
C LYS A 372 7.98 -0.35 -6.03
N TRP A 373 9.12 -0.14 -6.74
CA TRP A 373 9.46 1.19 -7.26
C TRP A 373 8.59 1.49 -8.51
N ASN A 374 9.11 1.51 -9.70
CA ASN A 374 8.40 1.96 -10.88
C ASN A 374 7.23 1.06 -11.31
N VAL A 375 6.07 1.63 -11.64
CA VAL A 375 4.98 0.88 -12.30
C VAL A 375 5.36 0.47 -13.72
N ALA A 376 6.12 1.29 -14.44
CA ALA A 376 6.53 0.99 -15.82
C ALA A 376 7.89 1.59 -16.14
N LEU A 377 8.71 0.84 -16.88
CA LEU A 377 9.94 1.29 -17.52
C LEU A 377 9.98 0.83 -18.97
N ASP A 378 10.88 1.38 -19.77
CA ASP A 378 11.09 0.96 -21.15
C ASP A 378 11.99 -0.32 -21.21
N PRO A 379 12.15 -0.96 -22.40
CA PRO A 379 12.99 -2.16 -22.55
C PRO A 379 14.48 -1.95 -22.22
N LYS A 380 14.93 -0.72 -21.99
CA LYS A 380 16.29 -0.37 -21.59
C LYS A 380 16.40 0.02 -20.11
N GLY A 381 15.34 -0.18 -19.34
CA GLY A 381 15.28 0.20 -17.93
C GLY A 381 15.12 1.71 -17.70
N GLY A 382 14.62 2.46 -18.69
CA GLY A 382 14.48 3.92 -18.64
C GLY A 382 13.04 4.41 -18.85
N PRO A 383 12.89 5.72 -19.11
CA PRO A 383 13.92 6.78 -19.02
C PRO A 383 14.43 6.96 -17.57
N THR A 384 15.71 7.31 -17.40
CA THR A 384 16.30 7.54 -16.08
C THR A 384 16.89 8.95 -15.97
N ASN A 385 17.02 9.45 -14.74
CA ASN A 385 17.66 10.72 -14.41
C ASN A 385 18.91 10.50 -13.54
N GLY A 386 19.78 9.59 -13.98
CA GLY A 386 21.01 9.22 -13.27
C GLY A 386 20.84 8.11 -12.24
N GLY A 387 19.69 7.44 -12.23
CA GLY A 387 19.43 6.27 -11.43
C GLY A 387 19.88 4.96 -12.09
N CYS A 388 19.29 3.87 -11.65
CA CYS A 388 19.52 2.53 -12.17
C CYS A 388 19.23 2.43 -13.67
N THR A 389 20.13 1.82 -14.45
CA THR A 389 20.01 1.67 -15.92
C THR A 389 19.55 0.28 -16.35
N ASN A 390 19.39 -0.65 -15.40
CA ASN A 390 18.95 -2.01 -15.63
C ASN A 390 17.86 -2.45 -14.63
N CYS A 391 17.15 -1.49 -14.05
CA CYS A 391 15.94 -1.73 -13.27
C CYS A 391 14.77 -2.09 -14.16
N ARG A 392 13.77 -2.81 -13.60
CA ARG A 392 12.49 -3.12 -14.24
C ARG A 392 11.32 -2.55 -13.43
N GLY A 393 10.25 -2.16 -14.16
CA GLY A 393 8.96 -1.86 -13.56
C GLY A 393 8.11 -3.11 -13.34
N LEU A 394 6.85 -2.92 -12.94
CA LEU A 394 5.85 -3.99 -13.01
C LEU A 394 5.49 -4.29 -14.46
N LEU A 395 5.63 -3.28 -15.32
CA LEU A 395 5.39 -3.34 -16.76
C LEU A 395 6.63 -2.86 -17.51
N THR A 396 6.82 -3.44 -18.70
CA THR A 396 7.72 -2.88 -19.70
C THR A 396 6.89 -2.31 -20.84
N ILE A 397 7.11 -1.02 -21.16
CA ILE A 397 6.40 -0.30 -22.23
C ILE A 397 7.42 0.18 -23.26
N ASP A 398 7.34 -0.34 -24.48
CA ASP A 398 8.16 0.14 -25.59
C ASP A 398 7.60 1.47 -26.14
N PRO A 399 8.32 2.58 -26.03
CA PRO A 399 7.82 3.89 -26.47
C PRO A 399 7.68 4.03 -27.98
N THR A 400 8.27 3.13 -28.78
CA THR A 400 8.22 3.17 -30.24
C THR A 400 7.08 2.34 -30.80
N SER A 401 6.97 1.09 -30.36
CA SER A 401 5.94 0.16 -30.83
C SER A 401 4.64 0.23 -30.02
N HIS A 402 4.67 0.87 -28.85
CA HIS A 402 3.61 0.88 -27.83
C HIS A 402 3.26 -0.51 -27.30
N ALA A 403 4.15 -1.49 -27.48
CA ALA A 403 3.98 -2.82 -26.91
C ALA A 403 4.11 -2.75 -25.38
N VAL A 404 3.19 -3.46 -24.69
CA VAL A 404 3.17 -3.56 -23.24
C VAL A 404 3.37 -5.02 -22.85
N SER A 405 4.33 -5.29 -22.00
CA SER A 405 4.52 -6.58 -21.36
C SER A 405 4.45 -6.46 -19.85
N TYR A 406 4.12 -7.56 -19.18
CA TYR A 406 3.94 -7.64 -17.74
C TYR A 406 5.06 -8.48 -17.15
N ASP A 407 5.82 -7.90 -16.22
CA ASP A 407 6.91 -8.56 -15.53
C ASP A 407 6.40 -9.47 -14.39
N GLU A 408 7.25 -10.31 -13.83
CA GLU A 408 6.85 -11.27 -12.79
C GLU A 408 6.29 -10.58 -11.55
N ALA A 409 6.81 -9.38 -11.18
CA ALA A 409 6.33 -8.59 -10.06
C ALA A 409 4.85 -8.21 -10.19
N TYR A 410 4.36 -7.96 -11.42
CA TYR A 410 2.94 -7.74 -11.67
C TYR A 410 2.10 -8.93 -11.18
N TYR A 411 2.53 -10.15 -11.50
CA TYR A 411 1.78 -11.35 -11.13
C TYR A 411 1.94 -11.70 -9.65
N ALA A 412 3.13 -11.52 -9.09
CA ALA A 412 3.37 -11.71 -7.66
C ALA A 412 2.50 -10.76 -6.82
N PHE A 413 2.50 -9.48 -7.14
CA PHE A 413 1.70 -8.47 -6.44
C PHE A 413 0.19 -8.65 -6.68
N GLY A 414 -0.19 -9.13 -7.86
CA GLY A 414 -1.56 -9.50 -8.20
C GLY A 414 -2.12 -10.63 -7.35
N GLN A 415 -1.29 -11.56 -6.88
CA GLN A 415 -1.70 -12.63 -5.95
C GLN A 415 -2.20 -12.09 -4.60
N VAL A 416 -1.87 -10.86 -4.25
CA VAL A 416 -2.35 -10.19 -3.04
C VAL A 416 -3.34 -9.07 -3.37
N GLY A 417 -2.93 -8.12 -4.20
CA GLY A 417 -3.67 -6.87 -4.40
C GLY A 417 -5.07 -7.04 -4.96
N ARG A 418 -5.27 -8.06 -5.80
CA ARG A 418 -6.59 -8.38 -6.38
C ARG A 418 -7.58 -8.87 -5.33
N PHE A 419 -7.12 -9.55 -4.29
CA PHE A 419 -7.98 -10.33 -3.38
C PHE A 419 -8.05 -9.74 -1.97
N VAL A 420 -6.96 -9.18 -1.48
CA VAL A 420 -6.92 -8.54 -0.15
C VAL A 420 -7.40 -7.10 -0.28
N VAL A 421 -8.52 -6.80 0.36
CA VAL A 421 -9.11 -5.45 0.36
C VAL A 421 -8.33 -4.56 1.32
N PRO A 422 -7.97 -3.32 0.96
CA PRO A 422 -7.41 -2.36 1.91
C PRO A 422 -8.25 -2.29 3.18
N GLY A 423 -7.58 -2.41 4.33
CA GLY A 423 -8.25 -2.50 5.62
C GLY A 423 -8.47 -3.93 6.13
N ALA A 424 -8.14 -4.96 5.35
CA ALA A 424 -8.10 -6.33 5.81
C ALA A 424 -7.11 -6.50 6.97
N HIS A 425 -7.36 -7.46 7.86
CA HIS A 425 -6.40 -7.83 8.89
C HIS A 425 -5.58 -9.05 8.46
N VAL A 426 -4.28 -9.00 8.71
CA VAL A 426 -3.43 -10.20 8.73
C VAL A 426 -3.89 -11.07 9.88
N VAL A 427 -4.12 -12.36 9.64
CA VAL A 427 -4.58 -13.30 10.66
C VAL A 427 -3.55 -14.39 10.93
N ALA A 428 -3.64 -15.01 12.11
CA ALA A 428 -2.71 -16.08 12.46
C ALA A 428 -2.86 -17.25 11.49
N SER A 429 -1.74 -17.66 10.91
CA SER A 429 -1.65 -18.83 10.05
C SER A 429 -0.32 -19.54 10.27
N THR A 430 -0.26 -20.84 9.96
CA THR A 430 0.98 -21.60 10.05
C THR A 430 2.05 -20.97 9.15
N THR A 431 3.25 -20.81 9.71
CA THR A 431 4.42 -20.37 8.95
C THR A 431 5.14 -21.58 8.41
N GLY A 432 5.17 -21.76 7.12
CA GLY A 432 5.87 -22.88 6.53
C GLY A 432 5.33 -24.26 6.95
N GLY A 433 5.20 -25.14 6.00
CA GLY A 433 4.98 -26.55 6.25
C GLY A 433 6.29 -27.34 6.11
N ALA A 434 6.23 -28.66 6.32
CA ALA A 434 7.29 -29.53 5.89
C ALA A 434 7.54 -29.30 4.39
N GLY A 435 8.79 -29.22 3.99
CA GLY A 435 9.16 -29.16 2.58
C GLY A 435 9.17 -27.76 1.92
N GLY A 436 9.04 -26.64 2.66
CA GLY A 436 9.23 -25.30 2.08
C GLY A 436 7.93 -24.57 1.68
N LEU A 437 6.79 -25.02 2.15
CA LEU A 437 5.51 -24.29 1.99
C LEU A 437 5.55 -23.01 2.84
N LYS A 438 5.38 -21.85 2.21
CA LYS A 438 5.28 -20.53 2.86
C LYS A 438 3.90 -19.95 2.67
N THR A 439 3.35 -19.32 3.70
CA THR A 439 1.98 -18.78 3.64
C THR A 439 1.84 -17.48 4.42
N VAL A 440 0.84 -16.68 4.04
CA VAL A 440 0.27 -15.60 4.84
C VAL A 440 -1.24 -15.55 4.60
N ALA A 441 -2.02 -15.29 5.64
CA ALA A 441 -3.47 -15.27 5.56
C ALA A 441 -4.05 -13.93 6.01
N PHE A 442 -5.20 -13.59 5.43
CA PHE A 442 -5.92 -12.34 5.68
C PHE A 442 -7.40 -12.62 5.88
N ARG A 443 -8.05 -11.73 6.62
CA ARG A 443 -9.49 -11.61 6.73
C ARG A 443 -9.92 -10.23 6.26
N ASN A 444 -10.70 -10.16 5.19
CA ASN A 444 -11.30 -8.95 4.67
C ASN A 444 -12.41 -8.45 5.61
N ALA A 445 -12.82 -7.19 5.46
CA ALA A 445 -13.89 -6.60 6.25
C ALA A 445 -15.26 -7.28 6.05
N ASP A 446 -15.50 -7.84 4.86
CA ASP A 446 -16.70 -8.66 4.55
C ASP A 446 -16.64 -10.09 5.11
N SER A 447 -15.63 -10.38 5.91
CA SER A 447 -15.34 -11.70 6.50
C SER A 447 -14.86 -12.76 5.53
N SER A 448 -14.65 -12.46 4.26
CA SER A 448 -13.96 -13.37 3.33
C SER A 448 -12.49 -13.53 3.73
N HIS A 449 -11.95 -14.71 3.43
CA HIS A 449 -10.57 -15.08 3.74
C HIS A 449 -9.73 -15.14 2.47
N VAL A 450 -8.46 -14.79 2.62
CA VAL A 450 -7.45 -14.89 1.57
C VAL A 450 -6.23 -15.60 2.14
N LEU A 451 -5.76 -16.65 1.48
CA LEU A 451 -4.50 -17.33 1.78
C LEU A 451 -3.59 -17.23 0.58
N LEU A 452 -2.44 -16.59 0.74
CA LEU A 452 -1.33 -16.67 -0.20
C LEU A 452 -0.44 -17.84 0.21
N ALA A 453 -0.11 -18.72 -0.73
CA ALA A 453 0.80 -19.84 -0.53
C ALA A 453 1.86 -19.88 -1.63
N LEU A 454 3.11 -20.06 -1.24
CA LEU A 454 4.26 -20.30 -2.10
C LEU A 454 4.86 -21.66 -1.76
N ASN A 455 5.11 -22.47 -2.78
CA ASN A 455 5.98 -23.62 -2.66
C ASN A 455 7.43 -23.22 -3.00
N ALA A 456 8.22 -22.92 -1.98
CA ALA A 456 9.62 -22.51 -2.14
C ALA A 456 10.59 -23.70 -2.36
N SER A 457 10.09 -24.94 -2.53
CA SER A 457 10.89 -26.14 -2.76
C SER A 457 10.99 -26.52 -4.24
N ASN A 458 11.84 -27.47 -4.55
CA ASN A 458 12.05 -28.00 -5.90
C ASN A 458 11.15 -29.20 -6.23
N SER A 459 10.19 -29.55 -5.37
CA SER A 459 9.21 -30.63 -5.57
C SER A 459 7.81 -30.14 -5.26
N ALA A 460 6.80 -30.78 -5.83
CA ALA A 460 5.41 -30.47 -5.53
C ALA A 460 5.08 -30.77 -4.07
N ILE A 461 4.17 -30.00 -3.49
CA ILE A 461 3.69 -30.16 -2.10
C ILE A 461 2.20 -30.36 -2.11
N ASP A 462 1.73 -31.45 -1.48
CA ASP A 462 0.33 -31.64 -1.11
C ASP A 462 0.13 -31.10 0.29
N PHE A 463 -0.88 -30.21 0.46
CA PHE A 463 -1.19 -29.66 1.76
C PHE A 463 -2.69 -29.53 1.98
N ARG A 464 -3.09 -29.59 3.24
CA ARG A 464 -4.45 -29.26 3.69
C ARG A 464 -4.46 -27.92 4.38
N THR A 465 -5.35 -27.02 3.95
CA THR A 465 -5.70 -25.83 4.71
C THR A 465 -6.92 -26.12 5.57
N THR A 466 -6.85 -25.71 6.85
CA THR A 466 -7.99 -25.72 7.77
C THR A 466 -8.13 -24.35 8.40
N GLN A 467 -9.24 -23.68 8.13
CA GLN A 467 -9.63 -22.45 8.80
C GLN A 467 -10.63 -22.79 9.92
N ARG A 468 -10.32 -22.35 11.13
CA ARG A 468 -11.22 -22.46 12.28
C ARG A 468 -11.78 -21.08 12.61
N SER A 469 -13.09 -20.94 12.54
CA SER A 469 -13.81 -19.78 13.07
C SER A 469 -14.74 -20.23 14.21
N THR A 470 -15.32 -19.27 14.90
CA THR A 470 -16.33 -19.54 15.94
C THR A 470 -17.62 -20.13 15.37
N GLN A 471 -17.84 -20.02 14.06
CA GLN A 471 -19.10 -20.40 13.41
C GLN A 471 -18.97 -21.61 12.48
N ALA A 472 -17.82 -21.87 11.88
CA ALA A 472 -17.62 -22.97 10.94
C ALA A 472 -16.14 -23.35 10.81
N THR A 473 -15.91 -24.59 10.35
CA THR A 473 -14.58 -25.06 9.92
C THR A 473 -14.61 -25.27 8.42
N THR A 474 -13.73 -24.60 7.69
CA THR A 474 -13.51 -24.83 6.25
C THR A 474 -12.17 -25.55 6.08
N SER A 475 -12.17 -26.65 5.36
CA SER A 475 -10.94 -27.38 4.99
C SER A 475 -10.93 -27.66 3.50
N PHE A 476 -9.75 -27.59 2.89
CA PHE A 476 -9.53 -27.98 1.50
C PHE A 476 -8.10 -28.48 1.29
N ASP A 477 -7.93 -29.35 0.32
CA ASP A 477 -6.64 -29.90 -0.08
C ASP A 477 -6.20 -29.29 -1.39
N TYR A 478 -4.89 -29.09 -1.57
CA TYR A 478 -4.30 -28.58 -2.80
C TYR A 478 -2.94 -29.20 -3.08
N HIS A 479 -2.69 -29.44 -4.39
CA HIS A 479 -1.41 -29.84 -4.93
C HIS A 479 -0.72 -28.64 -5.56
N LEU A 480 0.36 -28.16 -4.96
CA LEU A 480 1.09 -26.96 -5.41
C LEU A 480 2.44 -27.37 -6.01
N ALA A 481 2.60 -27.16 -7.31
CA ALA A 481 3.83 -27.47 -8.03
C ALA A 481 5.05 -26.73 -7.45
N ALA A 482 6.26 -27.24 -7.72
CA ALA A 482 7.52 -26.62 -7.32
C ALA A 482 7.60 -25.15 -7.79
N GLY A 483 8.02 -24.23 -6.92
CA GLY A 483 8.18 -22.82 -7.21
C GLY A 483 6.88 -22.04 -7.52
N ALA A 484 5.71 -22.71 -7.45
CA ALA A 484 4.45 -22.06 -7.78
C ALA A 484 3.88 -21.25 -6.61
N VAL A 485 3.10 -20.23 -6.96
CA VAL A 485 2.35 -19.35 -6.05
C VAL A 485 0.87 -19.49 -6.30
N ALA A 486 0.09 -19.68 -5.24
CA ALA A 486 -1.37 -19.75 -5.34
C ALA A 486 -2.05 -18.87 -4.29
N THR A 487 -3.14 -18.23 -4.70
CA THR A 487 -4.05 -17.50 -3.80
C THR A 487 -5.38 -18.20 -3.73
N PHE A 488 -5.85 -18.43 -2.52
CA PHE A 488 -7.13 -19.05 -2.21
C PHE A 488 -8.06 -18.02 -1.57
N THR A 489 -9.34 -18.00 -1.99
CA THR A 489 -10.37 -17.15 -1.38
C THR A 489 -11.63 -17.95 -1.06
N TRP A 490 -12.23 -17.73 0.12
CA TRP A 490 -13.47 -18.39 0.57
C TRP A 490 -14.25 -17.53 1.55
#